data_8b279fd95081cabd7fcd5f180d3f8262
#
_entry.id   8b279fd95081cabd7fcd5f180d3f8262
#
_cell.length_a   1.000
_cell.length_b   1.000
_cell.length_c   1.000
_cell.angle_alpha   90.00
_cell.angle_beta   90.00
_cell.angle_gamma   90.00
#
_symmetry.space_group_name_H-M   'P 1'
#
loop_
_entity.id
_entity.type
_entity.pdbx_description
1 polymer ?
#
loop_
_entity_poly.entity_id
_entity_poly.type
_entity_poly.pdbx_seq_one_letter_code
_entity_poly.pdbx_strand_id
1 'polypeptide(L)'
;FRLTILLDNRLHYQTLPIATLKTDNGNETMDTHFDFFNYAGIHRNVFLYHLPKDHINDIVIKTKVHGRATVSYQIDTKDKSCTIKVKDPFGTLVGKSIGANGDILINDPILWEIGKGNLYTLCVSTSTDYYEEQFGIRTIEIQEHHILLNGKKIYLKGFGMHEDHITLGRGANSALNLRDFKLLQWINANSFRTSHYPYDEE
;
A
#
# COMPACT_ATOMS: atom_id res chain seq x y z
N PHE A 1 15.38 -27.93 1.79
CA PHE A 1 15.19 -27.44 3.16
C PHE A 1 13.76 -27.68 3.64
N ARG A 2 13.53 -27.61 4.95
CA ARG A 2 12.20 -27.74 5.56
C ARG A 2 11.90 -26.44 6.30
N LEU A 3 10.73 -25.85 6.05
CA LEU A 3 10.18 -24.74 6.80
C LEU A 3 9.08 -25.29 7.73
N THR A 4 9.15 -24.95 9.01
CA THR A 4 8.11 -25.28 9.98
C THR A 4 7.58 -23.98 10.57
N ILE A 5 6.27 -23.78 10.53
CA ILE A 5 5.60 -22.59 11.07
C ILE A 5 4.67 -23.03 12.18
N LEU A 6 4.87 -22.49 13.37
CA LEU A 6 3.99 -22.68 14.52
C LEU A 6 3.05 -21.47 14.61
N LEU A 7 1.75 -21.74 14.62
CA LEU A 7 0.71 -20.72 14.71
C LEU A 7 -0.02 -20.86 16.04
N ASP A 8 -0.22 -19.74 16.72
CA ASP A 8 -0.99 -19.64 17.95
C ASP A 8 -1.86 -18.38 17.91
N ASN A 9 -3.19 -18.54 17.89
CA ASN A 9 -4.15 -17.45 17.86
C ASN A 9 -4.87 -17.25 19.21
N ARG A 10 -4.39 -17.86 20.29
CA ARG A 10 -4.92 -17.64 21.62
C ARG A 10 -4.70 -16.18 22.02
N LEU A 11 -5.78 -15.51 22.38
CA LEU A 11 -5.77 -14.11 22.74
C LEU A 11 -5.50 -13.93 24.24
N HIS A 12 -4.73 -12.91 24.57
CA HIS A 12 -4.50 -12.46 25.94
C HIS A 12 -4.09 -10.97 25.93
N TYR A 13 -3.83 -10.40 27.08
CA TYR A 13 -3.53 -8.98 27.21
C TYR A 13 -2.22 -8.50 26.54
N GLN A 14 -1.34 -9.44 26.14
CA GLN A 14 -0.08 -9.14 25.42
C GLN A 14 -0.14 -9.44 23.92
N THR A 15 -1.28 -9.89 23.41
CA THR A 15 -1.45 -10.15 21.97
C THR A 15 -1.97 -8.93 21.22
N LEU A 16 -1.83 -8.95 19.90
CA LEU A 16 -2.48 -8.01 18.98
C LEU A 16 -3.38 -8.80 18.02
N PRO A 17 -4.71 -8.66 18.12
CA PRO A 17 -5.48 -7.79 19.03
C PRO A 17 -5.46 -8.29 20.49
N ILE A 18 -5.80 -7.37 21.41
CA ILE A 18 -5.83 -7.64 22.85
C ILE A 18 -7.16 -8.29 23.24
N ALA A 19 -7.11 -9.27 24.13
CA ALA A 19 -8.28 -9.77 24.86
C ALA A 19 -7.94 -10.03 26.33
N THR A 20 -8.96 -9.98 27.17
CA THR A 20 -8.85 -10.31 28.60
C THR A 20 -9.76 -11.46 28.95
N LEU A 21 -9.28 -12.37 29.80
CA LEU A 21 -10.12 -13.41 30.38
C LEU A 21 -10.84 -12.85 31.61
N LYS A 22 -12.15 -13.00 31.63
CA LYS A 22 -12.98 -12.72 32.82
C LYS A 22 -13.49 -14.05 33.36
N THR A 23 -13.37 -14.23 34.67
CA THR A 23 -13.95 -15.38 35.35
C THR A 23 -15.18 -14.91 36.12
N ASP A 24 -16.33 -15.43 35.73
CA ASP A 24 -17.60 -15.18 36.43
C ASP A 24 -18.22 -16.52 36.85
N ASN A 25 -18.43 -16.69 38.16
CA ASN A 25 -19.01 -17.91 38.76
C ASN A 25 -18.30 -19.22 38.30
N GLY A 26 -16.97 -19.17 38.11
CA GLY A 26 -16.17 -20.32 37.65
C GLY A 26 -16.18 -20.56 36.14
N ASN A 27 -16.92 -19.75 35.38
CA ASN A 27 -16.89 -19.78 33.92
C ASN A 27 -15.90 -18.74 33.39
N GLU A 28 -14.99 -19.18 32.55
CA GLU A 28 -14.08 -18.25 31.83
C GLU A 28 -14.74 -17.74 30.55
N THR A 29 -14.83 -16.44 30.44
CA THR A 29 -15.29 -15.74 29.23
C THR A 29 -14.19 -14.83 28.71
N MET A 30 -14.06 -14.76 27.39
CA MET A 30 -13.13 -13.86 26.75
C MET A 30 -13.81 -12.52 26.45
N ASP A 31 -13.24 -11.45 26.98
CA ASP A 31 -13.65 -10.08 26.68
C ASP A 31 -12.73 -9.51 25.61
N THR A 32 -13.25 -9.38 24.40
CA THR A 32 -12.52 -8.84 23.26
C THR A 32 -12.72 -7.32 23.16
N HIS A 33 -11.65 -6.58 22.93
CA HIS A 33 -11.70 -5.13 22.78
C HIS A 33 -11.67 -4.70 21.30
N PHE A 34 -12.19 -5.56 20.42
CA PHE A 34 -12.27 -5.34 18.97
C PHE A 34 -13.54 -6.00 18.42
N ASP A 35 -13.94 -5.59 17.23
CA ASP A 35 -15.20 -5.95 16.56
C ASP A 35 -15.02 -6.74 15.26
N PHE A 36 -13.89 -7.41 15.10
CA PHE A 36 -13.59 -8.25 13.92
C PHE A 36 -13.25 -9.68 14.32
N PHE A 37 -13.30 -10.61 13.35
CA PHE A 37 -12.94 -12.00 13.60
C PHE A 37 -11.42 -12.17 13.63
N ASN A 38 -10.93 -12.88 14.67
CA ASN A 38 -9.52 -13.25 14.78
C ASN A 38 -9.30 -14.65 14.18
N TYR A 39 -9.19 -14.70 12.87
CA TYR A 39 -8.93 -15.96 12.16
C TYR A 39 -7.56 -16.51 12.50
N ALA A 40 -7.45 -17.86 12.53
CA ALA A 40 -6.17 -18.56 12.65
C ALA A 40 -5.65 -18.95 11.27
N GLY A 41 -4.34 -19.13 11.19
CA GLY A 41 -3.70 -19.69 10.01
C GLY A 41 -2.92 -18.65 9.20
N ILE A 42 -2.40 -19.11 8.06
CA ILE A 42 -1.71 -18.28 7.07
C ILE A 42 -2.73 -17.90 6.01
N HIS A 43 -3.17 -16.67 6.00
CA HIS A 43 -4.23 -16.19 5.10
C HIS A 43 -3.70 -15.31 3.96
N ARG A 44 -2.38 -15.09 3.90
CA ARG A 44 -1.71 -14.34 2.83
C ARG A 44 -0.62 -15.17 2.18
N ASN A 45 -0.14 -14.71 1.04
CA ASN A 45 0.92 -15.36 0.30
C ASN A 45 2.20 -15.49 1.12
N VAL A 46 2.91 -16.61 0.95
CA VAL A 46 4.24 -16.83 1.52
C VAL A 46 5.23 -16.90 0.36
N PHE A 47 6.23 -16.05 0.38
CA PHE A 47 7.23 -15.94 -0.68
C PHE A 47 8.60 -16.41 -0.21
N LEU A 48 9.34 -17.02 -1.10
CA LEU A 48 10.76 -17.31 -0.93
C LEU A 48 11.54 -16.43 -1.91
N TYR A 49 12.37 -15.53 -1.38
CA TYR A 49 13.19 -14.66 -2.19
C TYR A 49 14.63 -15.15 -2.24
N HIS A 50 15.21 -15.09 -3.42
CA HIS A 50 16.64 -15.20 -3.62
C HIS A 50 17.15 -13.86 -4.14
N LEU A 51 17.87 -13.15 -3.30
CA LEU A 51 18.35 -11.79 -3.60
C LEU A 51 19.84 -11.85 -4.01
N PRO A 52 20.26 -11.05 -4.98
CA PRO A 52 21.69 -10.86 -5.27
C PRO A 52 22.38 -10.20 -4.07
N LYS A 53 23.73 -10.34 -4.00
CA LYS A 53 24.50 -9.78 -2.88
C LYS A 53 24.32 -8.26 -2.73
N ASP A 54 24.22 -7.56 -3.85
CA ASP A 54 24.02 -6.12 -3.92
C ASP A 54 22.64 -5.83 -4.55
N HIS A 55 21.59 -6.09 -3.77
CA HIS A 55 20.21 -5.88 -4.17
C HIS A 55 19.71 -4.48 -3.78
N ILE A 56 18.55 -4.13 -4.29
CA ILE A 56 17.78 -2.94 -3.91
C ILE A 56 16.99 -3.29 -2.64
N ASN A 57 17.25 -2.58 -1.53
CA ASN A 57 16.56 -2.80 -0.25
C ASN A 57 15.26 -2.00 -0.15
N ASP A 58 15.27 -0.75 -0.65
CA ASP A 58 14.13 0.15 -0.53
C ASP A 58 14.15 1.21 -1.62
N ILE A 59 12.96 1.69 -1.98
CA ILE A 59 12.73 2.77 -2.96
C ILE A 59 11.77 3.79 -2.34
N VAL A 60 12.26 4.98 -2.06
CA VAL A 60 11.45 6.11 -1.59
C VAL A 60 11.19 7.07 -2.75
N ILE A 61 9.92 7.35 -3.03
CA ILE A 61 9.49 8.29 -4.05
C ILE A 61 8.67 9.41 -3.43
N LYS A 62 9.01 10.66 -3.75
CA LYS A 62 8.26 11.84 -3.33
C LYS A 62 7.96 12.70 -4.56
N THR A 63 6.74 13.21 -4.65
CA THR A 63 6.32 14.06 -5.76
C THR A 63 5.91 15.45 -5.28
N LYS A 64 6.26 16.48 -6.06
CA LYS A 64 5.78 17.86 -5.88
C LYS A 64 5.35 18.41 -7.23
N VAL A 65 4.29 19.21 -7.25
CA VAL A 65 3.75 19.81 -8.48
C VAL A 65 3.68 21.32 -8.32
N HIS A 66 4.39 22.03 -9.20
CA HIS A 66 4.35 23.49 -9.33
C HIS A 66 4.45 23.84 -10.82
N GLY A 67 3.32 23.70 -11.55
CA GLY A 67 3.28 23.77 -13.01
C GLY A 67 3.81 22.48 -13.64
N ARG A 68 5.07 22.14 -13.39
CA ARG A 68 5.68 20.83 -13.70
C ARG A 68 5.81 19.96 -12.44
N ALA A 69 5.97 18.65 -12.60
CA ALA A 69 6.23 17.77 -11.48
C ALA A 69 7.72 17.57 -11.26
N THR A 70 8.11 17.53 -9.99
CA THR A 70 9.41 17.01 -9.54
C THR A 70 9.19 15.67 -8.88
N VAL A 71 9.86 14.63 -9.39
CA VAL A 71 9.89 13.29 -8.81
C VAL A 71 11.25 13.14 -8.13
N SER A 72 11.26 13.25 -6.81
CA SER A 72 12.44 13.00 -5.98
C SER A 72 12.49 11.53 -5.61
N TYR A 73 13.63 10.89 -5.76
CA TYR A 73 13.82 9.48 -5.42
C TYR A 73 15.04 9.25 -4.54
N GLN A 74 14.95 8.22 -3.71
CA GLN A 74 16.05 7.71 -2.91
C GLN A 74 16.01 6.18 -2.97
N ILE A 75 17.13 5.58 -3.39
CA ILE A 75 17.29 4.13 -3.52
C ILE A 75 18.25 3.64 -2.45
N ASP A 76 17.80 2.73 -1.61
CA ASP A 76 18.69 2.04 -0.67
C ASP A 76 19.32 0.84 -1.37
N THR A 77 20.55 1.02 -1.81
CA THR A 77 21.38 0.01 -2.47
C THR A 77 22.85 0.33 -2.24
N LYS A 78 23.68 -0.70 -2.33
CA LYS A 78 25.15 -0.53 -2.31
C LYS A 78 25.69 0.02 -3.62
N ASP A 79 25.04 -0.30 -4.74
CA ASP A 79 25.41 0.23 -6.07
C ASP A 79 24.91 1.68 -6.21
N LYS A 80 25.84 2.62 -6.10
CA LYS A 80 25.53 4.06 -6.19
C LYS A 80 25.42 4.56 -7.64
N SER A 81 25.71 3.74 -8.63
CA SER A 81 25.65 4.07 -10.05
C SER A 81 24.37 3.59 -10.75
N CYS A 82 23.31 3.28 -9.99
CA CYS A 82 22.06 2.78 -10.54
C CYS A 82 21.46 3.73 -11.59
N THR A 83 20.84 3.14 -12.59
CA THR A 83 20.10 3.87 -13.63
C THR A 83 18.63 3.96 -13.25
N ILE A 84 18.10 5.15 -13.28
CA ILE A 84 16.69 5.44 -12.99
C ILE A 84 15.99 5.87 -14.27
N LYS A 85 14.79 5.31 -14.51
CA LYS A 85 13.91 5.72 -15.60
C LYS A 85 12.51 5.93 -15.06
N VAL A 86 11.80 6.95 -15.55
CA VAL A 86 10.40 7.19 -15.25
C VAL A 86 9.60 7.03 -16.55
N LYS A 87 8.60 6.16 -16.50
CA LYS A 87 7.62 5.98 -17.58
C LYS A 87 6.29 6.61 -17.15
N ASP A 88 5.59 7.22 -18.08
CA ASP A 88 4.24 7.77 -17.88
C ASP A 88 3.18 6.64 -17.80
N PRO A 89 1.89 6.95 -17.52
CA PRO A 89 0.82 5.95 -17.47
C PRO A 89 0.60 5.16 -18.76
N PHE A 90 1.16 5.61 -19.87
CA PHE A 90 1.09 4.93 -21.17
C PHE A 90 2.36 4.15 -21.52
N GLY A 91 3.34 4.11 -20.60
CA GLY A 91 4.61 3.41 -20.79
C GLY A 91 5.69 4.22 -21.52
N THR A 92 5.43 5.49 -21.84
CA THR A 92 6.40 6.37 -22.53
C THR A 92 7.48 6.81 -21.54
N LEU A 93 8.76 6.74 -21.94
CA LEU A 93 9.87 7.25 -21.13
C LEU A 93 9.82 8.77 -21.07
N VAL A 94 9.61 9.31 -19.88
CA VAL A 94 9.48 10.76 -19.63
C VAL A 94 10.61 11.34 -18.78
N GLY A 95 11.45 10.50 -18.21
CA GLY A 95 12.59 10.94 -17.41
C GLY A 95 13.64 9.88 -17.23
N LYS A 96 14.89 10.33 -17.08
CA LYS A 96 16.06 9.45 -16.81
C LYS A 96 17.05 10.14 -15.91
N SER A 97 17.67 9.38 -15.02
CA SER A 97 18.73 9.85 -14.11
C SER A 97 19.71 8.72 -13.83
N ILE A 98 20.85 9.06 -13.23
CA ILE A 98 21.87 8.12 -12.76
C ILE A 98 22.20 8.47 -11.32
N GLY A 99 22.33 7.47 -10.47
CA GLY A 99 22.65 7.60 -9.05
C GLY A 99 21.52 7.16 -8.15
N ALA A 100 21.85 6.92 -6.88
CA ALA A 100 20.93 6.40 -5.87
C ALA A 100 19.96 7.47 -5.32
N ASN A 101 20.22 8.75 -5.58
CA ASN A 101 19.35 9.86 -5.15
C ASN A 101 19.30 10.91 -6.25
N GLY A 102 18.18 11.56 -6.40
CA GLY A 102 18.04 12.65 -7.37
C GLY A 102 16.61 13.11 -7.58
N ASP A 103 16.49 14.07 -8.48
CA ASP A 103 15.23 14.64 -8.92
C ASP A 103 15.07 14.47 -10.44
N ILE A 104 13.88 14.10 -10.86
CA ILE A 104 13.49 14.04 -12.26
C ILE A 104 12.35 15.03 -12.47
N LEU A 105 12.51 15.93 -13.44
CA LEU A 105 11.49 16.89 -13.82
C LEU A 105 10.62 16.33 -14.93
N ILE A 106 9.30 16.38 -14.74
CA ILE A 106 8.31 15.97 -15.72
C ILE A 106 7.48 17.20 -16.10
N ASN A 107 7.57 17.56 -17.38
CA ASN A 107 6.73 18.60 -17.95
C ASN A 107 5.34 18.01 -18.24
N ASP A 108 4.29 18.87 -18.09
CA ASP A 108 2.90 18.50 -18.34
C ASP A 108 2.48 17.15 -17.70
N PRO A 109 2.62 17.02 -16.34
CA PRO A 109 2.37 15.74 -15.68
C PRO A 109 0.90 15.36 -15.75
N ILE A 110 0.63 14.09 -16.00
CA ILE A 110 -0.69 13.47 -15.88
C ILE A 110 -0.93 13.17 -14.41
N LEU A 111 -1.80 13.94 -13.78
CA LEU A 111 -2.02 13.83 -12.34
C LEU A 111 -2.90 12.62 -11.98
N TRP A 112 -2.60 12.04 -10.84
CA TRP A 112 -3.48 11.08 -10.20
C TRP A 112 -4.72 11.82 -9.66
N GLU A 113 -5.91 11.31 -9.93
CA GLU A 113 -7.18 11.85 -9.46
C GLU A 113 -8.07 10.74 -8.92
N ILE A 114 -9.06 11.09 -8.10
CA ILE A 114 -10.08 10.13 -7.65
C ILE A 114 -10.80 9.56 -8.88
N GLY A 115 -10.85 8.23 -8.97
CA GLY A 115 -11.45 7.51 -10.10
C GLY A 115 -10.58 7.47 -11.36
N LYS A 116 -9.41 8.11 -11.33
CA LYS A 116 -8.40 8.06 -12.41
C LYS A 116 -7.03 7.77 -11.81
N GLY A 117 -6.73 6.50 -11.65
CA GLY A 117 -5.45 6.02 -11.12
C GLY A 117 -4.34 6.13 -12.14
N ASN A 118 -3.96 7.35 -12.55
CA ASN A 118 -2.83 7.57 -13.44
C ASN A 118 -1.53 7.27 -12.69
N LEU A 119 -0.94 6.09 -12.95
CA LEU A 119 0.28 5.65 -12.30
C LEU A 119 1.47 5.75 -13.25
N TYR A 120 2.52 6.37 -12.79
CA TYR A 120 3.86 6.34 -13.38
C TYR A 120 4.61 5.13 -12.88
N THR A 121 5.62 4.70 -13.60
CA THR A 121 6.52 3.62 -13.18
C THR A 121 7.93 4.16 -13.04
N LEU A 122 8.50 4.04 -11.85
CA LEU A 122 9.93 4.22 -11.61
C LEU A 122 10.63 2.89 -11.82
N CYS A 123 11.52 2.82 -12.81
CA CYS A 123 12.36 1.65 -13.05
C CYS A 123 13.75 1.94 -12.49
N VAL A 124 14.24 1.07 -11.63
CA VAL A 124 15.57 1.13 -11.01
C VAL A 124 16.39 -0.06 -11.52
N SER A 125 17.54 0.20 -12.10
CA SER A 125 18.48 -0.82 -12.55
C SER A 125 19.83 -0.61 -11.90
N THR A 126 20.34 -1.64 -11.24
CA THR A 126 21.75 -1.75 -10.79
C THR A 126 22.52 -2.68 -11.71
N SER A 127 23.75 -2.99 -11.37
CA SER A 127 24.55 -3.99 -12.07
C SER A 127 24.04 -5.43 -11.91
N THR A 128 23.26 -5.72 -10.85
CA THR A 128 22.84 -7.07 -10.42
C THR A 128 21.36 -7.21 -10.17
N ASP A 129 20.62 -6.09 -10.08
CA ASP A 129 19.21 -6.10 -9.68
C ASP A 129 18.38 -5.11 -10.49
N TYR A 130 17.08 -5.38 -10.59
CA TYR A 130 16.12 -4.54 -11.30
C TYR A 130 14.79 -4.53 -10.55
N TYR A 131 14.22 -3.33 -10.36
CA TYR A 131 12.92 -3.16 -9.73
C TYR A 131 12.07 -2.10 -10.43
N GLU A 132 10.75 -2.31 -10.45
CA GLU A 132 9.78 -1.32 -10.92
C GLU A 132 8.81 -0.99 -9.79
N GLU A 133 8.61 0.31 -9.52
CA GLU A 133 7.69 0.81 -8.52
C GLU A 133 6.67 1.74 -9.15
N GLN A 134 5.39 1.53 -8.87
CA GLN A 134 4.31 2.38 -9.37
C GLN A 134 4.01 3.51 -8.40
N PHE A 135 3.79 4.72 -8.91
CA PHE A 135 3.46 5.88 -8.10
C PHE A 135 2.55 6.86 -8.82
N GLY A 136 1.73 7.57 -8.06
CA GLY A 136 0.89 8.66 -8.58
C GLY A 136 1.53 10.03 -8.36
N ILE A 137 1.44 10.92 -9.34
CA ILE A 137 1.82 12.32 -9.19
C ILE A 137 0.60 13.09 -8.74
N ARG A 138 0.61 13.58 -7.49
CA ARG A 138 -0.47 14.37 -6.90
C ARG A 138 0.05 15.28 -5.80
N THR A 139 -0.74 16.32 -5.48
CA THR A 139 -0.58 17.12 -4.26
C THR A 139 -1.78 16.93 -3.35
N ILE A 140 -1.53 16.80 -2.05
CA ILE A 140 -2.58 16.79 -1.02
C ILE A 140 -2.23 17.92 -0.06
N GLU A 141 -3.17 18.83 0.14
CA GLU A 141 -3.01 19.99 1.00
C GLU A 141 -4.20 20.13 1.94
N ILE A 142 -3.98 20.65 3.12
CA ILE A 142 -5.03 21.03 4.06
C ILE A 142 -5.04 22.55 4.11
N GLN A 143 -6.15 23.14 3.67
CA GLN A 143 -6.34 24.58 3.72
C GLN A 143 -7.60 24.86 4.56
N GLU A 144 -7.41 25.59 5.65
CA GLU A 144 -8.47 25.84 6.63
C GLU A 144 -9.09 24.50 7.13
N HIS A 145 -10.29 24.19 6.67
CA HIS A 145 -11.04 22.97 7.02
C HIS A 145 -11.28 22.07 5.80
N HIS A 146 -10.50 22.24 4.74
CA HIS A 146 -10.69 21.54 3.47
C HIS A 146 -9.46 20.74 3.08
N ILE A 147 -9.70 19.54 2.55
CA ILE A 147 -8.69 18.76 1.87
C ILE A 147 -8.71 19.14 0.40
N LEU A 148 -7.54 19.51 -0.11
CA LEU A 148 -7.35 19.81 -1.53
C LEU A 148 -6.54 18.66 -2.16
N LEU A 149 -7.03 18.15 -3.28
CA LEU A 149 -6.32 17.24 -4.16
C LEU A 149 -6.01 18.00 -5.46
N ASN A 150 -4.72 18.14 -5.78
CA ASN A 150 -4.26 18.90 -6.95
C ASN A 150 -4.85 20.32 -6.99
N GLY A 151 -4.89 20.98 -5.84
CA GLY A 151 -5.45 22.32 -5.67
C GLY A 151 -6.98 22.42 -5.72
N LYS A 152 -7.69 21.30 -5.90
CA LYS A 152 -9.16 21.26 -5.94
C LYS A 152 -9.71 20.69 -4.65
N LYS A 153 -10.71 21.35 -4.08
CA LYS A 153 -11.42 20.86 -2.90
C LYS A 153 -12.09 19.53 -3.19
N ILE A 154 -11.86 18.56 -2.32
CA ILE A 154 -12.53 17.25 -2.35
C ILE A 154 -13.41 17.05 -1.14
N TYR A 155 -14.47 16.28 -1.33
CA TYR A 155 -15.32 15.77 -0.27
C TYR A 155 -15.28 14.25 -0.27
N LEU A 156 -14.81 13.66 0.84
CA LEU A 156 -14.68 12.21 0.96
C LEU A 156 -16.04 11.60 1.33
N LYS A 157 -16.51 10.69 0.48
CA LYS A 157 -17.74 9.91 0.66
C LYS A 157 -17.39 8.44 0.72
N GLY A 158 -17.55 7.82 1.88
CA GLY A 158 -17.16 6.44 2.07
C GLY A 158 -17.53 5.89 3.43
N PHE A 159 -17.02 4.73 3.75
CA PHE A 159 -17.28 4.02 5.00
C PHE A 159 -16.08 3.14 5.40
N GLY A 160 -16.14 2.55 6.60
CA GLY A 160 -15.19 1.53 7.02
C GLY A 160 -15.37 0.25 6.21
N MET A 161 -14.26 -0.36 5.80
CA MET A 161 -14.25 -1.62 5.08
C MET A 161 -13.44 -2.64 5.88
N HIS A 162 -13.94 -3.85 6.01
CA HIS A 162 -13.22 -5.00 6.54
C HIS A 162 -12.78 -5.91 5.39
N GLU A 163 -11.65 -6.60 5.56
CA GLU A 163 -11.09 -7.56 4.62
C GLU A 163 -11.65 -8.97 4.90
N ASP A 164 -12.93 -9.05 5.24
CA ASP A 164 -13.58 -10.30 5.57
C ASP A 164 -14.51 -10.75 4.46
N HIS A 165 -14.50 -12.05 4.17
CA HIS A 165 -15.37 -12.65 3.20
C HIS A 165 -16.03 -13.90 3.76
N ILE A 166 -17.33 -14.09 3.47
CA ILE A 166 -18.12 -15.19 4.03
C ILE A 166 -17.55 -16.59 3.75
N THR A 167 -16.84 -16.75 2.63
CA THR A 167 -16.29 -18.04 2.20
C THR A 167 -14.78 -18.19 2.47
N LEU A 168 -14.06 -17.10 2.60
CA LEU A 168 -12.60 -17.10 2.67
C LEU A 168 -12.05 -16.52 3.97
N GLY A 169 -12.93 -16.01 4.87
CA GLY A 169 -12.46 -15.23 6.00
C GLY A 169 -11.62 -14.05 5.50
N ARG A 170 -10.40 -13.92 6.00
CA ARG A 170 -9.43 -12.91 5.56
C ARG A 170 -8.47 -13.39 4.47
N GLY A 171 -8.82 -14.46 3.76
CA GLY A 171 -8.03 -14.92 2.62
C GLY A 171 -8.05 -13.92 1.48
N ALA A 172 -6.87 -13.54 0.98
CA ALA A 172 -6.73 -12.61 -0.13
C ALA A 172 -7.34 -13.19 -1.42
N ASN A 173 -8.08 -12.35 -2.14
CA ASN A 173 -8.66 -12.71 -3.44
C ASN A 173 -8.90 -11.47 -4.29
N SER A 174 -8.05 -11.25 -5.29
CA SER A 174 -8.10 -10.10 -6.20
C SER A 174 -9.43 -9.94 -6.93
N ALA A 175 -10.13 -11.03 -7.25
CA ALA A 175 -11.45 -10.96 -7.90
C ALA A 175 -12.51 -10.38 -6.96
N LEU A 176 -12.45 -10.69 -5.66
CA LEU A 176 -13.34 -10.13 -4.64
C LEU A 176 -13.03 -8.66 -4.41
N ASN A 177 -11.74 -8.31 -4.30
CA ASN A 177 -11.30 -6.92 -4.19
C ASN A 177 -11.84 -6.08 -5.35
N LEU A 178 -11.67 -6.57 -6.59
CA LEU A 178 -12.17 -5.89 -7.78
C LEU A 178 -13.70 -5.72 -7.75
N ARG A 179 -14.45 -6.74 -7.30
CA ARG A 179 -15.91 -6.66 -7.14
C ARG A 179 -16.28 -5.57 -6.13
N ASP A 180 -15.62 -5.56 -4.98
CA ASP A 180 -15.92 -4.62 -3.89
C ASP A 180 -15.61 -3.18 -4.30
N PHE A 181 -14.50 -2.93 -4.99
CA PHE A 181 -14.21 -1.61 -5.57
C PHE A 181 -15.23 -1.19 -6.64
N LYS A 182 -15.72 -2.12 -7.46
CA LYS A 182 -16.82 -1.81 -8.40
C LYS A 182 -18.13 -1.48 -7.69
N LEU A 183 -18.43 -2.15 -6.58
CA LEU A 183 -19.60 -1.81 -5.75
C LEU A 183 -19.44 -0.43 -5.10
N LEU A 184 -18.25 -0.09 -4.61
CA LEU A 184 -17.94 1.25 -4.10
C LEU A 184 -18.18 2.31 -5.18
N GLN A 185 -17.72 2.09 -6.40
CA GLN A 185 -17.96 2.99 -7.53
C GLN A 185 -19.45 3.10 -7.86
N TRP A 186 -20.17 1.98 -7.85
CA TRP A 186 -21.62 1.95 -8.16
C TRP A 186 -22.44 2.79 -7.18
N ILE A 187 -22.11 2.79 -5.88
CA ILE A 187 -22.76 3.66 -4.89
C ILE A 187 -22.16 5.07 -4.83
N ASN A 188 -21.28 5.42 -5.78
CA ASN A 188 -20.59 6.71 -5.85
C ASN A 188 -19.76 7.06 -4.60
N ALA A 189 -19.18 6.05 -3.95
CA ALA A 189 -18.15 6.24 -2.94
C ALA A 189 -16.81 6.59 -3.62
N ASN A 190 -16.03 7.47 -2.98
CA ASN A 190 -14.72 7.90 -3.46
C ASN A 190 -13.61 7.69 -2.42
N SER A 191 -13.95 7.08 -1.29
CA SER A 191 -13.02 6.80 -0.20
C SER A 191 -13.50 5.61 0.61
N PHE A 192 -12.61 4.99 1.34
CA PHE A 192 -12.92 4.03 2.39
C PHE A 192 -11.83 4.07 3.46
N ARG A 193 -12.14 3.56 4.63
CA ARG A 193 -11.20 3.40 5.73
C ARG A 193 -10.90 1.92 5.90
N THR A 194 -9.64 1.55 5.86
CA THR A 194 -9.19 0.21 6.24
C THR A 194 -9.36 0.02 7.75
N SER A 195 -10.24 -0.87 8.15
CA SER A 195 -10.58 -1.15 9.56
C SER A 195 -10.07 -2.55 9.91
N HIS A 196 -9.34 -2.69 10.90
CA HIS A 196 -8.60 -2.06 11.97
C HIS A 196 -7.23 -2.68 12.06
N TYR A 197 -6.84 -3.40 11.04
CA TYR A 197 -5.65 -4.24 10.91
C TYR A 197 -4.96 -3.98 9.55
N PRO A 198 -3.70 -4.37 9.37
CA PRO A 198 -3.05 -4.28 8.07
C PRO A 198 -3.79 -5.12 7.03
N TYR A 199 -4.11 -4.50 5.89
CA TYR A 199 -4.74 -5.16 4.75
C TYR A 199 -3.72 -5.88 3.89
N ASP A 200 -4.22 -6.74 2.99
CA ASP A 200 -3.41 -7.36 1.96
C ASP A 200 -2.83 -6.31 1.00
N GLU A 201 -1.68 -6.60 0.42
CA GLU A 201 -0.97 -5.69 -0.48
C GLU A 201 -1.58 -5.65 -1.90
N GLU A 202 -2.51 -6.57 -2.23
CA GLU A 202 -3.21 -6.64 -3.52
C GLU A 202 -4.22 -5.50 -3.72
#